data_ab9a28d011763712c55545efa421dcc5
#
_entry.id   ab9a28d011763712c55545efa421dcc5
#
_cell.length_a   1.000
_cell.length_b   1.000
_cell.length_c   1.000
_cell.angle_alpha   90.00
_cell.angle_beta   90.00
_cell.angle_gamma   90.00
#
_symmetry.space_group_name_H-M   'P 1'
#
loop_
_entity.id
_entity.type
_entity.pdbx_description
1 polymer ?
#
loop_
_entity_poly.entity_id
_entity_poly.type
_entity_poly.pdbx_seq_one_letter_code
_entity_poly.pdbx_strand_id
1 'polypeptide(L)'
;MRSTTEVKPSLLKLSDKLSVRFKKTGSGPPLLLIHTIRTQLEYFRALAPLLAGSHTVYAIDLPGHGHSPIDPSASFDEPYFRRAVIRFIEELDLSDVTLVGESIGGALALTMAASLPQRVKRVFAINPYDYETRYGDGIRRGNWFANFIIGSLQIPVLGAINASLENKIVLGKIMGGGYHDPRKLPADLLAEFDEVARRPGYKRIARKVLAGWRSWSKARDYYPQISAPVTLIYGDSDWSRPNERERTQSLIPAAQMVTLKNTGHFSAVENPAELARLILATE
;
A
#
# COMPACT_ATOMS: atom_id res chain seq x y z
N MET A 1 33.56 -3.62 -4.78
CA MET A 1 32.56 -2.89 -3.97
C MET A 1 32.13 -1.67 -4.79
N ARG A 2 30.95 -1.70 -5.42
CA ARG A 2 30.39 -0.48 -6.03
C ARG A 2 29.81 0.35 -4.89
N SER A 3 30.32 1.56 -4.69
CA SER A 3 29.74 2.55 -3.79
C SER A 3 28.29 2.78 -4.21
N THR A 4 27.34 2.25 -3.45
CA THR A 4 25.93 2.59 -3.62
C THR A 4 25.75 4.00 -3.08
N THR A 5 25.90 5.00 -3.95
CA THR A 5 25.48 6.37 -3.62
C THR A 5 24.01 6.28 -3.21
N GLU A 6 23.73 6.60 -1.95
CA GLU A 6 22.37 6.58 -1.43
C GLU A 6 21.52 7.60 -2.21
N VAL A 7 20.59 7.10 -3.02
CA VAL A 7 19.70 7.96 -3.81
C VAL A 7 18.72 8.64 -2.85
N LYS A 8 18.83 9.96 -2.73
CA LYS A 8 17.92 10.75 -1.89
C LYS A 8 16.52 10.82 -2.54
N PRO A 9 15.45 10.75 -1.75
CA PRO A 9 14.12 10.98 -2.25
C PRO A 9 13.93 12.39 -2.82
N SER A 10 13.07 12.51 -3.83
CA SER A 10 12.68 13.77 -4.48
C SER A 10 11.22 14.06 -4.22
N LEU A 11 10.81 15.32 -4.39
CA LEU A 11 9.41 15.75 -4.32
C LEU A 11 8.95 16.13 -5.73
N LEU A 12 7.87 15.49 -6.22
CA LEU A 12 7.23 15.83 -7.48
C LEU A 12 5.96 16.64 -7.21
N LYS A 13 5.86 17.83 -7.79
CA LYS A 13 4.65 18.66 -7.74
C LYS A 13 3.67 18.15 -8.80
N LEU A 14 2.48 17.74 -8.39
CA LEU A 14 1.41 17.24 -9.26
C LEU A 14 0.33 18.32 -9.53
N SER A 15 0.18 19.26 -8.59
CA SER A 15 -0.64 20.47 -8.70
C SER A 15 -0.22 21.49 -7.65
N ASP A 16 -0.90 22.64 -7.57
CA ASP A 16 -0.58 23.66 -6.56
C ASP A 16 -0.76 23.19 -5.12
N LYS A 17 -1.65 22.21 -4.88
CA LYS A 17 -1.93 21.65 -3.55
C LYS A 17 -1.47 20.20 -3.36
N LEU A 18 -0.92 19.58 -4.40
CA LEU A 18 -0.58 18.18 -4.37
C LEU A 18 0.86 17.93 -4.82
N SER A 19 1.65 17.36 -3.95
CA SER A 19 2.99 16.87 -4.24
C SER A 19 3.18 15.50 -3.63
N VAL A 20 4.05 14.68 -4.25
CA VAL A 20 4.34 13.32 -3.84
C VAL A 20 5.84 13.16 -3.69
N ARG A 21 6.28 12.68 -2.52
CA ARG A 21 7.66 12.27 -2.32
C ARG A 21 7.88 10.90 -2.96
N PHE A 22 8.99 10.73 -3.62
CA PHE A 22 9.35 9.44 -4.24
C PHE A 22 10.85 9.21 -4.24
N LYS A 23 11.24 7.94 -4.38
CA LYS A 23 12.62 7.51 -4.57
C LYS A 23 12.69 6.72 -5.89
N LYS A 24 13.66 7.08 -6.74
CA LYS A 24 13.94 6.39 -8.01
C LYS A 24 15.26 5.65 -7.88
N THR A 25 15.27 4.33 -8.17
CA THR A 25 16.47 3.50 -8.11
C THR A 25 16.52 2.53 -9.29
N GLY A 26 17.71 2.09 -9.68
CA GLY A 26 17.88 1.13 -10.78
C GLY A 26 17.76 1.74 -12.17
N SER A 27 17.72 0.87 -13.17
CA SER A 27 17.56 1.21 -14.59
C SER A 27 16.81 0.08 -15.32
N GLY A 28 16.09 0.42 -16.38
CA GLY A 28 15.26 -0.51 -17.16
C GLY A 28 13.80 -0.06 -17.21
N PRO A 29 12.85 -0.95 -17.54
CA PRO A 29 11.43 -0.64 -17.59
C PRO A 29 10.90 -0.07 -16.26
N PRO A 30 9.93 0.84 -16.29
CA PRO A 30 9.41 1.47 -15.06
C PRO A 30 8.59 0.49 -14.22
N LEU A 31 8.88 0.46 -12.92
CA LEU A 31 8.13 -0.28 -11.91
C LEU A 31 7.75 0.67 -10.78
N LEU A 32 6.46 0.75 -10.45
CA LEU A 32 5.93 1.64 -9.41
C LEU A 32 5.50 0.83 -8.19
N LEU A 33 6.10 1.13 -7.03
CA LEU A 33 5.77 0.55 -5.73
C LEU A 33 4.82 1.46 -4.96
N ILE A 34 3.65 0.94 -4.59
CA ILE A 34 2.57 1.67 -3.90
C ILE A 34 2.33 1.02 -2.53
N HIS A 35 2.68 1.75 -1.47
CA HIS A 35 2.63 1.25 -0.09
C HIS A 35 1.20 1.20 0.48
N THR A 36 1.07 0.66 1.69
CA THR A 36 -0.18 0.53 2.43
C THR A 36 -0.46 1.71 3.37
N ILE A 37 -1.66 1.73 3.98
CA ILE A 37 -2.03 2.71 5.00
C ILE A 37 -1.01 2.74 6.15
N ARG A 38 -0.71 3.94 6.67
CA ARG A 38 0.19 4.17 7.81
C ARG A 38 1.64 3.76 7.60
N THR A 39 2.02 3.50 6.36
CA THR A 39 3.41 3.27 5.95
C THR A 39 3.89 4.35 4.99
N GLN A 40 5.03 4.14 4.37
CA GLN A 40 5.71 5.09 3.50
C GLN A 40 6.64 4.36 2.54
N LEU A 41 7.34 5.06 1.65
CA LEU A 41 8.20 4.43 0.64
C LEU A 41 9.31 3.53 1.23
N GLU A 42 9.79 3.82 2.46
CA GLU A 42 10.74 2.97 3.18
C GLU A 42 10.18 1.59 3.56
N TYR A 43 8.87 1.41 3.46
CA TYR A 43 8.22 0.10 3.57
C TYR A 43 8.81 -0.92 2.59
N PHE A 44 9.23 -0.46 1.42
CA PHE A 44 9.81 -1.29 0.38
C PHE A 44 11.34 -1.37 0.41
N ARG A 45 12.00 -0.94 1.50
CA ARG A 45 13.48 -0.89 1.57
C ARG A 45 14.17 -2.23 1.33
N ALA A 46 13.50 -3.35 1.64
CA ALA A 46 14.03 -4.70 1.39
C ALA A 46 13.66 -5.21 -0.03
N LEU A 47 12.52 -4.83 -0.57
CA LEU A 47 12.02 -5.28 -1.88
C LEU A 47 12.63 -4.47 -3.03
N ALA A 48 12.65 -3.14 -2.92
CA ALA A 48 13.07 -2.27 -4.03
C ALA A 48 14.49 -2.55 -4.55
N PRO A 49 15.51 -2.82 -3.71
CA PRO A 49 16.84 -3.17 -4.21
C PRO A 49 16.88 -4.47 -5.03
N LEU A 50 16.01 -5.44 -4.70
CA LEU A 50 15.93 -6.72 -5.41
C LEU A 50 15.36 -6.55 -6.82
N LEU A 51 14.52 -5.55 -7.05
CA LEU A 51 13.90 -5.21 -8.33
C LEU A 51 14.75 -4.24 -9.16
N ALA A 52 15.57 -3.41 -8.51
CA ALA A 52 16.37 -2.37 -9.15
C ALA A 52 17.47 -2.90 -10.08
N GLY A 53 17.78 -4.19 -10.03
CA GLY A 53 18.74 -4.84 -10.94
C GLY A 53 18.26 -4.90 -12.39
N SER A 54 16.95 -4.91 -12.63
CA SER A 54 16.31 -5.03 -13.96
C SER A 54 15.29 -3.94 -14.27
N HIS A 55 14.93 -3.10 -13.29
CA HIS A 55 13.91 -2.08 -13.41
C HIS A 55 14.38 -0.70 -12.96
N THR A 56 13.74 0.32 -13.51
CA THR A 56 13.69 1.63 -12.88
C THR A 56 12.54 1.62 -11.85
N VAL A 57 12.90 1.43 -10.59
CA VAL A 57 11.93 1.33 -9.48
C VAL A 57 11.62 2.70 -8.92
N TYR A 58 10.35 3.06 -8.93
CA TYR A 58 9.79 4.24 -8.27
C TYR A 58 9.02 3.80 -7.03
N ALA A 59 9.50 4.13 -5.83
CA ALA A 59 8.75 3.97 -4.59
C ALA A 59 8.20 5.34 -4.18
N ILE A 60 6.89 5.45 -3.94
CA ILE A 60 6.23 6.73 -3.65
C ILE A 60 5.69 6.75 -2.22
N ASP A 61 5.63 7.96 -1.62
CA ASP A 61 4.76 8.22 -0.48
C ASP A 61 3.41 8.68 -1.02
N LEU A 62 2.34 7.94 -0.78
CA LEU A 62 0.99 8.39 -1.11
C LEU A 62 0.70 9.77 -0.50
N PRO A 63 -0.15 10.61 -1.09
CA PRO A 63 -0.48 11.93 -0.55
C PRO A 63 -0.79 11.86 0.95
N GLY A 64 -0.13 12.73 1.72
CA GLY A 64 -0.29 12.80 3.16
C GLY A 64 0.41 11.69 3.96
N HIS A 65 0.86 10.61 3.33
CA HIS A 65 1.65 9.55 3.97
C HIS A 65 3.15 9.87 3.91
N GLY A 66 3.93 9.13 4.71
CA GLY A 66 5.37 9.33 4.77
C GLY A 66 5.74 10.80 4.98
N HIS A 67 6.55 11.33 4.08
CA HIS A 67 6.92 12.74 4.04
C HIS A 67 6.27 13.52 2.89
N SER A 68 5.29 12.93 2.17
CA SER A 68 4.43 13.69 1.27
C SER A 68 3.63 14.75 2.01
N PRO A 69 3.43 15.96 1.44
CA PRO A 69 2.65 17.03 2.06
C PRO A 69 1.23 16.59 2.41
N ILE A 70 0.70 17.16 3.49
CA ILE A 70 -0.66 16.91 3.98
C ILE A 70 -1.55 18.08 3.56
N ASP A 71 -2.53 17.81 2.69
CA ASP A 71 -3.66 18.70 2.48
C ASP A 71 -4.80 18.32 3.43
N PRO A 72 -5.10 19.11 4.48
CA PRO A 72 -6.15 18.76 5.45
C PRO A 72 -7.56 18.79 4.83
N SER A 73 -7.74 19.43 3.67
CA SER A 73 -9.02 19.50 2.95
C SER A 73 -9.30 18.27 2.10
N ALA A 74 -8.28 17.47 1.77
CA ALA A 74 -8.43 16.29 0.92
C ALA A 74 -9.32 15.19 1.54
N SER A 75 -9.97 14.40 0.67
CA SER A 75 -10.87 13.31 1.09
C SER A 75 -10.12 12.12 1.64
N PHE A 76 -8.93 11.82 1.10
CA PHE A 76 -8.15 10.62 1.41
C PHE A 76 -8.92 9.30 1.19
N ASP A 77 -9.79 9.29 0.19
CA ASP A 77 -10.51 8.13 -0.32
C ASP A 77 -9.79 7.50 -1.54
N GLU A 78 -10.26 6.35 -2.01
CA GLU A 78 -9.67 5.66 -3.16
C GLU A 78 -9.57 6.57 -4.40
N PRO A 79 -10.64 7.29 -4.83
CA PRO A 79 -10.56 8.15 -6.00
C PRO A 79 -9.54 9.29 -5.87
N TYR A 80 -9.31 9.82 -4.68
CA TYR A 80 -8.30 10.84 -4.44
C TYR A 80 -6.88 10.29 -4.65
N PHE A 81 -6.59 9.16 -4.03
CA PHE A 81 -5.28 8.52 -4.18
C PHE A 81 -5.03 8.05 -5.61
N ARG A 82 -6.03 7.43 -6.25
CA ARG A 82 -5.93 6.99 -7.64
C ARG A 82 -5.57 8.14 -8.57
N ARG A 83 -6.28 9.27 -8.49
CA ARG A 83 -5.96 10.46 -9.31
C ARG A 83 -4.55 10.99 -9.05
N ALA A 84 -4.08 10.97 -7.80
CA ALA A 84 -2.74 11.41 -7.48
C ALA A 84 -1.66 10.52 -8.12
N VAL A 85 -1.84 9.20 -8.07
CA VAL A 85 -0.86 8.26 -8.64
C VAL A 85 -0.94 8.23 -10.17
N ILE A 86 -2.13 8.40 -10.76
CA ILE A 86 -2.28 8.60 -12.21
C ILE A 86 -1.47 9.83 -12.65
N ARG A 87 -1.64 10.97 -11.97
CA ARG A 87 -0.88 12.18 -12.28
C ARG A 87 0.63 11.98 -12.11
N PHE A 88 1.07 11.21 -11.12
CA PHE A 88 2.48 10.87 -10.97
C PHE A 88 3.05 10.17 -12.19
N ILE A 89 2.30 9.20 -12.76
CA ILE A 89 2.67 8.49 -13.98
C ILE A 89 2.72 9.44 -15.18
N GLU A 90 1.73 10.33 -15.30
CA GLU A 90 1.61 11.28 -16.39
C GLU A 90 2.71 12.35 -16.35
N GLU A 91 2.99 12.95 -15.19
CA GLU A 91 4.01 14.01 -15.02
C GLU A 91 5.44 13.49 -15.27
N LEU A 92 5.69 12.21 -15.04
CA LEU A 92 6.96 11.57 -15.37
C LEU A 92 6.97 10.90 -16.73
N ASP A 93 5.88 11.03 -17.50
CA ASP A 93 5.63 10.40 -18.81
C ASP A 93 5.99 8.91 -18.83
N LEU A 94 5.61 8.19 -17.78
CA LEU A 94 5.89 6.76 -17.68
C LEU A 94 4.91 5.99 -18.58
N SER A 95 5.46 5.04 -19.37
CA SER A 95 4.72 4.09 -20.20
C SER A 95 5.15 2.66 -19.88
N ASP A 96 4.32 1.68 -20.21
CA ASP A 96 4.58 0.27 -19.93
C ASP A 96 4.94 -0.02 -18.46
N VAL A 97 4.22 0.66 -17.53
CA VAL A 97 4.52 0.61 -16.10
C VAL A 97 4.06 -0.72 -15.50
N THR A 98 4.97 -1.41 -14.83
CA THR A 98 4.62 -2.49 -13.91
C THR A 98 4.16 -1.89 -12.58
N LEU A 99 2.90 -2.10 -12.21
CA LEU A 99 2.36 -1.65 -10.92
C LEU A 99 2.50 -2.75 -9.86
N VAL A 100 3.10 -2.42 -8.74
CA VAL A 100 3.21 -3.30 -7.57
C VAL A 100 2.66 -2.58 -6.36
N GLY A 101 1.55 -3.02 -5.84
CA GLY A 101 0.91 -2.37 -4.71
C GLY A 101 0.51 -3.35 -3.62
N GLU A 102 0.54 -2.92 -2.37
CA GLU A 102 0.13 -3.75 -1.24
C GLU A 102 -1.00 -3.11 -0.45
N SER A 103 -2.00 -3.90 -0.06
CA SER A 103 -3.16 -3.46 0.71
C SER A 103 -3.97 -2.40 -0.06
N ILE A 104 -4.12 -1.17 0.49
CA ILE A 104 -4.72 -0.05 -0.28
C ILE A 104 -3.93 0.25 -1.55
N GLY A 105 -2.60 0.09 -1.54
CA GLY A 105 -1.76 0.19 -2.73
C GLY A 105 -2.07 -0.89 -3.77
N GLY A 106 -2.44 -2.10 -3.33
CA GLY A 106 -2.89 -3.19 -4.20
C GLY A 106 -4.24 -2.88 -4.87
N ALA A 107 -5.20 -2.37 -4.10
CA ALA A 107 -6.48 -1.91 -4.65
C ALA A 107 -6.29 -0.74 -5.64
N LEU A 108 -5.38 0.22 -5.32
CA LEU A 108 -5.03 1.31 -6.23
C LEU A 108 -4.39 0.80 -7.53
N ALA A 109 -3.44 -0.15 -7.44
CA ALA A 109 -2.81 -0.71 -8.63
C ALA A 109 -3.84 -1.33 -9.59
N LEU A 110 -4.85 -2.02 -9.06
CA LEU A 110 -5.95 -2.59 -9.84
C LEU A 110 -6.83 -1.50 -10.47
N THR A 111 -7.27 -0.50 -9.71
CA THR A 111 -8.11 0.57 -10.25
C THR A 111 -7.37 1.46 -11.24
N MET A 112 -6.07 1.62 -11.07
CA MET A 112 -5.23 2.34 -12.03
C MET A 112 -5.09 1.59 -13.35
N ALA A 113 -4.91 0.26 -13.33
CA ALA A 113 -4.86 -0.55 -14.54
C ALA A 113 -6.16 -0.45 -15.37
N ALA A 114 -7.31 -0.36 -14.70
CA ALA A 114 -8.59 -0.10 -15.36
C ALA A 114 -8.69 1.33 -15.92
N SER A 115 -8.09 2.33 -15.22
CA SER A 115 -8.21 3.75 -15.57
C SER A 115 -7.16 4.22 -16.61
N LEU A 116 -6.01 3.55 -16.70
CA LEU A 116 -4.88 3.89 -17.59
C LEU A 116 -4.38 2.65 -18.38
N PRO A 117 -5.27 1.93 -19.10
CA PRO A 117 -4.88 0.68 -19.77
C PRO A 117 -3.73 0.83 -20.75
N GLN A 118 -3.57 2.02 -21.36
CA GLN A 118 -2.52 2.31 -22.35
C GLN A 118 -1.15 2.57 -21.72
N ARG A 119 -1.03 2.77 -20.40
CA ARG A 119 0.23 3.04 -19.73
C ARG A 119 0.67 1.91 -18.78
N VAL A 120 -0.24 0.98 -18.46
CA VAL A 120 0.02 -0.12 -17.53
C VAL A 120 0.32 -1.39 -18.28
N LYS A 121 1.54 -1.91 -18.10
CA LYS A 121 1.98 -3.17 -18.69
C LYS A 121 1.46 -4.38 -17.91
N ARG A 122 1.51 -4.32 -16.57
CA ARG A 122 1.19 -5.44 -15.68
C ARG A 122 0.90 -4.96 -14.26
N VAL A 123 0.16 -5.78 -13.50
CA VAL A 123 -0.17 -5.51 -12.11
C VAL A 123 0.20 -6.69 -11.20
N PHE A 124 0.86 -6.39 -10.10
CA PHE A 124 1.00 -7.26 -8.93
C PHE A 124 0.25 -6.62 -7.77
N ALA A 125 -0.92 -7.14 -7.44
CA ALA A 125 -1.73 -6.68 -6.34
C ALA A 125 -1.52 -7.61 -5.14
N ILE A 126 -0.83 -7.11 -4.11
CA ILE A 126 -0.44 -7.85 -2.92
C ILE A 126 -1.46 -7.54 -1.83
N ASN A 127 -2.15 -8.58 -1.32
CA ASN A 127 -3.15 -8.45 -0.25
C ASN A 127 -4.11 -7.27 -0.48
N PRO A 128 -4.72 -7.07 -1.67
CA PRO A 128 -5.51 -5.88 -1.97
C PRO A 128 -6.63 -5.67 -0.94
N TYR A 129 -6.71 -4.44 -0.42
CA TYR A 129 -7.64 -4.07 0.65
C TYR A 129 -8.95 -3.53 0.06
N ASP A 130 -9.74 -4.40 -0.52
CA ASP A 130 -10.95 -4.11 -1.30
C ASP A 130 -12.22 -4.80 -0.77
N TYR A 131 -12.13 -5.50 0.37
CA TYR A 131 -13.17 -6.38 0.92
C TYR A 131 -13.88 -5.82 2.16
N GLU A 132 -13.57 -4.62 2.59
CA GLU A 132 -14.16 -4.06 3.81
C GLU A 132 -15.69 -3.94 3.74
N THR A 133 -16.35 -4.37 4.80
CA THR A 133 -17.79 -4.22 5.03
C THR A 133 -18.12 -3.21 6.11
N ARG A 134 -17.11 -2.78 6.85
CA ARG A 134 -17.19 -1.82 7.97
C ARG A 134 -15.83 -1.16 8.21
N TYR A 135 -15.82 -0.15 9.04
CA TYR A 135 -14.64 0.61 9.42
C TYR A 135 -13.50 -0.29 9.95
N GLY A 136 -12.38 -0.31 9.23
CA GLY A 136 -11.16 -1.03 9.58
C GLY A 136 -11.34 -2.55 9.70
N ASP A 137 -12.24 -3.14 8.92
CA ASP A 137 -12.63 -4.55 9.05
C ASP A 137 -11.42 -5.50 8.97
N GLY A 138 -10.54 -5.32 7.99
CA GLY A 138 -9.34 -6.14 7.84
C GLY A 138 -8.40 -6.02 9.04
N ILE A 139 -8.01 -4.81 9.40
CA ILE A 139 -7.08 -4.55 10.52
C ILE A 139 -7.63 -5.14 11.84
N ARG A 140 -8.93 -5.05 12.04
CA ARG A 140 -9.61 -5.59 13.24
C ARG A 140 -9.54 -7.12 13.35
N ARG A 141 -9.25 -7.81 12.26
CA ARG A 141 -9.09 -9.28 12.23
C ARG A 141 -7.69 -9.72 12.68
N GLY A 142 -6.71 -8.83 12.68
CA GLY A 142 -5.31 -9.14 12.99
C GLY A 142 -5.11 -9.68 14.41
N ASN A 143 -5.65 -8.98 15.42
CA ASN A 143 -5.65 -9.46 16.80
C ASN A 143 -6.72 -8.73 17.64
N TRP A 144 -6.97 -9.21 18.86
CA TRP A 144 -7.98 -8.63 19.76
C TRP A 144 -7.70 -7.17 20.10
N PHE A 145 -6.42 -6.80 20.26
CA PHE A 145 -6.01 -5.44 20.60
C PHE A 145 -6.30 -4.47 19.44
N ALA A 146 -5.94 -4.84 18.20
CA ALA A 146 -6.28 -4.09 17.00
C ALA A 146 -7.81 -3.94 16.84
N ASN A 147 -8.57 -5.03 17.11
CA ASN A 147 -10.03 -4.97 17.06
C ASN A 147 -10.59 -3.97 18.07
N PHE A 148 -10.08 -3.96 19.30
CA PHE A 148 -10.51 -3.02 20.35
C PHE A 148 -10.16 -1.58 19.96
N ILE A 149 -8.89 -1.29 19.64
CA ILE A 149 -8.43 0.07 19.35
C ILE A 149 -9.14 0.63 18.10
N ILE A 150 -9.10 -0.09 16.98
CA ILE A 150 -9.69 0.39 15.72
C ILE A 150 -11.22 0.50 15.82
N GLY A 151 -11.88 -0.46 16.49
CA GLY A 151 -13.31 -0.40 16.73
C GLY A 151 -13.75 0.80 17.58
N SER A 152 -12.97 1.14 18.60
CA SER A 152 -13.25 2.26 19.50
C SER A 152 -13.10 3.63 18.84
N LEU A 153 -12.32 3.75 17.74
CA LEU A 153 -12.12 5.02 17.03
C LEU A 153 -13.43 5.63 16.48
N GLN A 154 -14.47 4.83 16.35
CA GLN A 154 -15.79 5.29 15.93
C GLN A 154 -16.62 5.89 17.09
N ILE A 155 -16.23 5.68 18.33
CA ILE A 155 -16.92 6.20 19.52
C ILE A 155 -16.31 7.58 19.84
N PRO A 156 -17.07 8.69 19.84
CA PRO A 156 -16.53 10.05 19.86
C PRO A 156 -15.51 10.34 20.96
N VAL A 157 -15.83 10.03 22.22
CA VAL A 157 -14.95 10.29 23.36
C VAL A 157 -13.81 9.25 23.45
N LEU A 158 -14.17 7.97 23.42
CA LEU A 158 -13.21 6.87 23.52
C LEU A 158 -12.24 6.85 22.36
N GLY A 159 -12.72 7.13 21.15
CA GLY A 159 -11.90 7.23 19.95
C GLY A 159 -10.91 8.39 20.00
N ALA A 160 -11.28 9.53 20.58
CA ALA A 160 -10.36 10.64 20.80
C ALA A 160 -9.26 10.29 21.80
N ILE A 161 -9.62 9.64 22.91
CA ILE A 161 -8.66 9.15 23.92
C ILE A 161 -7.69 8.15 23.28
N ASN A 162 -8.20 7.12 22.63
CA ASN A 162 -7.34 6.08 22.03
C ASN A 162 -6.45 6.63 20.89
N ALA A 163 -6.93 7.59 20.12
CA ALA A 163 -6.11 8.27 19.13
C ALA A 163 -4.98 9.12 19.75
N SER A 164 -5.20 9.69 20.95
CA SER A 164 -4.17 10.44 21.68
C SER A 164 -3.09 9.53 22.26
N LEU A 165 -3.46 8.31 22.67
CA LEU A 165 -2.55 7.31 23.26
C LEU A 165 -1.68 6.58 22.21
N GLU A 166 -1.89 6.86 20.94
CA GLU A 166 -1.11 6.25 19.88
C GLU A 166 0.39 6.59 20.00
N ASN A 167 1.19 5.55 20.11
CA ASN A 167 2.65 5.59 20.19
C ASN A 167 3.25 4.35 19.52
N LYS A 168 4.58 4.26 19.48
CA LYS A 168 5.31 3.14 18.86
C LYS A 168 4.83 1.76 19.34
N ILE A 169 4.53 1.61 20.64
CA ILE A 169 4.09 0.32 21.23
C ILE A 169 2.70 -0.06 20.71
N VAL A 170 1.76 0.89 20.73
CA VAL A 170 0.39 0.70 20.22
C VAL A 170 0.43 0.40 18.73
N LEU A 171 1.19 1.19 17.96
CA LEU A 171 1.37 0.97 16.53
C LEU A 171 1.95 -0.42 16.25
N GLY A 172 3.02 -0.81 16.96
CA GLY A 172 3.65 -2.12 16.80
C GLY A 172 2.71 -3.29 17.11
N LYS A 173 1.87 -3.18 18.14
CA LYS A 173 0.86 -4.21 18.47
C LYS A 173 -0.23 -4.32 17.39
N ILE A 174 -0.68 -3.19 16.82
CA ILE A 174 -1.67 -3.20 15.73
C ILE A 174 -1.05 -3.80 14.47
N MET A 175 0.13 -3.34 14.07
CA MET A 175 0.83 -3.86 12.89
C MET A 175 1.20 -5.32 13.03
N GLY A 176 1.67 -5.73 14.22
CA GLY A 176 2.00 -7.12 14.52
C GLY A 176 0.85 -8.12 14.23
N GLY A 177 -0.39 -7.66 14.33
CA GLY A 177 -1.56 -8.47 13.95
C GLY A 177 -1.70 -8.72 12.43
N GLY A 178 -0.89 -8.07 11.61
CA GLY A 178 -0.85 -8.29 10.17
C GLY A 178 0.34 -9.13 9.70
N TYR A 179 1.20 -9.59 10.61
CA TYR A 179 2.30 -10.50 10.30
C TYR A 179 1.94 -11.95 10.63
N HIS A 180 2.41 -12.89 9.85
CA HIS A 180 2.44 -14.30 10.24
C HIS A 180 3.35 -14.48 11.47
N ASP A 181 4.53 -13.87 11.43
CA ASP A 181 5.45 -13.79 12.57
C ASP A 181 5.70 -12.32 12.94
N PRO A 182 5.07 -11.80 14.01
CA PRO A 182 5.25 -10.41 14.44
C PRO A 182 6.71 -9.99 14.73
N ARG A 183 7.62 -10.96 14.97
CA ARG A 183 9.03 -10.70 15.21
C ARG A 183 9.77 -10.22 13.96
N LYS A 184 9.17 -10.44 12.78
CA LYS A 184 9.70 -9.96 11.49
C LYS A 184 9.45 -8.47 11.23
N LEU A 185 8.67 -7.77 12.06
CA LEU A 185 8.54 -6.33 11.98
C LEU A 185 9.84 -5.65 12.44
N PRO A 186 10.62 -5.01 11.55
CA PRO A 186 11.90 -4.41 11.94
C PRO A 186 11.67 -3.23 12.88
N ALA A 187 12.40 -3.20 13.99
CA ALA A 187 12.23 -2.20 15.05
C ALA A 187 12.58 -0.77 14.59
N ASP A 188 13.53 -0.65 13.67
CA ASP A 188 13.93 0.60 13.02
C ASP A 188 12.85 1.11 12.07
N LEU A 189 12.27 0.23 11.23
CA LEU A 189 11.15 0.57 10.35
C LEU A 189 9.91 1.02 11.15
N LEU A 190 9.60 0.31 12.26
CA LEU A 190 8.53 0.73 13.16
C LEU A 190 8.81 2.10 13.81
N ALA A 191 10.08 2.41 14.10
CA ALA A 191 10.46 3.72 14.65
C ALA A 191 10.24 4.84 13.62
N GLU A 192 10.57 4.62 12.35
CA GLU A 192 10.30 5.55 11.27
C GLU A 192 8.79 5.79 11.07
N PHE A 193 7.97 4.74 11.13
CA PHE A 193 6.52 4.88 11.06
C PHE A 193 5.94 5.67 12.24
N ASP A 194 6.46 5.48 13.46
CA ASP A 194 6.05 6.24 14.64
C ASP A 194 6.47 7.71 14.55
N GLU A 195 7.65 8.00 14.00
CA GLU A 195 8.11 9.37 13.76
C GLU A 195 7.16 10.10 12.80
N VAL A 196 6.85 9.48 11.66
CA VAL A 196 5.89 10.02 10.69
C VAL A 196 4.50 10.17 11.29
N ALA A 197 4.06 9.25 12.15
CA ALA A 197 2.77 9.31 12.82
C ALA A 197 2.62 10.54 13.76
N ARG A 198 3.73 11.14 14.20
CA ARG A 198 3.74 12.35 15.02
C ARG A 198 3.62 13.64 14.22
N ARG A 199 3.68 13.58 12.88
CA ARG A 199 3.51 14.76 12.03
C ARG A 199 2.13 15.42 12.28
N PRO A 200 2.06 16.75 12.35
CA PRO A 200 0.79 17.46 12.49
C PRO A 200 -0.21 17.04 11.42
N GLY A 201 -1.40 16.64 11.82
CA GLY A 201 -2.47 16.21 10.92
C GLY A 201 -2.43 14.74 10.48
N TYR A 202 -1.33 14.02 10.64
CA TYR A 202 -1.17 12.64 10.14
C TYR A 202 -2.21 11.66 10.71
N LYS A 203 -2.48 11.70 12.00
CA LYS A 203 -3.50 10.85 12.66
C LYS A 203 -4.89 11.05 12.05
N ARG A 204 -5.20 12.29 11.61
CA ARG A 204 -6.46 12.61 10.94
C ARG A 204 -6.56 11.91 9.57
N ILE A 205 -5.44 11.81 8.84
CA ILE A 205 -5.40 11.14 7.53
C ILE A 205 -5.73 9.67 7.68
N ALA A 206 -5.04 8.93 8.56
CA ALA A 206 -5.29 7.51 8.80
C ALA A 206 -6.76 7.25 9.15
N ARG A 207 -7.37 8.13 9.97
CA ARG A 207 -8.80 8.04 10.30
C ARG A 207 -9.69 8.29 9.09
N LYS A 208 -9.35 9.26 8.21
CA LYS A 208 -10.10 9.52 6.97
C LYS A 208 -10.01 8.34 6.00
N VAL A 209 -8.83 7.73 5.83
CA VAL A 209 -8.65 6.55 4.98
C VAL A 209 -9.56 5.40 5.45
N LEU A 210 -9.55 5.12 6.76
CA LEU A 210 -10.42 4.09 7.34
C LEU A 210 -11.92 4.45 7.26
N ALA A 211 -12.27 5.72 7.42
CA ALA A 211 -13.65 6.18 7.27
C ALA A 211 -14.15 6.06 5.82
N GLY A 212 -13.22 6.14 4.86
CA GLY A 212 -13.47 5.96 3.43
C GLY A 212 -13.62 4.49 2.98
N TRP A 213 -13.79 3.52 3.89
CA TRP A 213 -13.83 2.09 3.58
C TRP A 213 -14.78 1.72 2.43
N ARG A 214 -15.90 2.43 2.28
CA ARG A 214 -16.83 2.20 1.17
C ARG A 214 -16.23 2.52 -0.19
N SER A 215 -15.31 3.49 -0.28
CA SER A 215 -14.63 3.81 -1.55
C SER A 215 -13.65 2.69 -1.94
N TRP A 216 -12.99 2.09 -0.95
CA TRP A 216 -12.10 0.95 -1.16
C TRP A 216 -12.86 -0.30 -1.62
N SER A 217 -14.02 -0.60 -1.01
CA SER A 217 -14.87 -1.72 -1.44
C SER A 217 -15.45 -1.49 -2.85
N LYS A 218 -15.77 -0.25 -3.21
CA LYS A 218 -16.22 0.13 -4.56
C LYS A 218 -15.13 0.09 -5.61
N ALA A 219 -13.85 -0.01 -5.23
CA ALA A 219 -12.75 -0.22 -6.17
C ALA A 219 -12.99 -1.43 -7.09
N ARG A 220 -13.68 -2.45 -6.58
CA ARG A 220 -14.07 -3.65 -7.34
C ARG A 220 -14.95 -3.38 -8.56
N ASP A 221 -15.66 -2.26 -8.61
CA ASP A 221 -16.50 -1.86 -9.76
C ASP A 221 -15.66 -1.57 -11.02
N TYR A 222 -14.37 -1.28 -10.86
CA TYR A 222 -13.41 -1.05 -11.94
C TYR A 222 -12.75 -2.32 -12.47
N TYR A 223 -12.68 -3.38 -11.69
CA TYR A 223 -11.87 -4.57 -11.99
C TYR A 223 -12.25 -5.30 -13.28
N PRO A 224 -13.55 -5.40 -13.68
CA PRO A 224 -13.90 -6.00 -14.96
C PRO A 224 -13.37 -5.27 -16.20
N GLN A 225 -12.87 -4.03 -16.04
CA GLN A 225 -12.33 -3.21 -17.13
C GLN A 225 -10.81 -3.38 -17.29
N ILE A 226 -10.16 -4.18 -16.43
CA ILE A 226 -8.71 -4.38 -16.48
C ILE A 226 -8.36 -5.26 -17.67
N SER A 227 -7.53 -4.74 -18.59
CA SER A 227 -7.00 -5.48 -19.72
C SER A 227 -5.56 -5.95 -19.53
N ALA A 228 -4.81 -5.30 -18.64
CA ALA A 228 -3.43 -5.69 -18.34
C ALA A 228 -3.39 -7.03 -17.59
N PRO A 229 -2.34 -7.86 -17.78
CA PRO A 229 -2.11 -9.05 -16.96
C PRO A 229 -2.03 -8.72 -15.47
N VAL A 230 -2.76 -9.48 -14.64
CA VAL A 230 -2.82 -9.30 -13.18
C VAL A 230 -2.33 -10.55 -12.47
N THR A 231 -1.48 -10.36 -11.47
CA THR A 231 -1.17 -11.37 -10.47
C THR A 231 -1.67 -10.88 -9.10
N LEU A 232 -2.66 -11.58 -8.55
CA LEU A 232 -3.14 -11.39 -7.18
C LEU A 232 -2.26 -12.22 -6.26
N ILE A 233 -1.62 -11.60 -5.29
CA ILE A 233 -0.72 -12.28 -4.35
C ILE A 233 -1.29 -12.12 -2.94
N TYR A 234 -1.49 -13.22 -2.23
CA TYR A 234 -1.99 -13.21 -0.86
C TYR A 234 -1.05 -13.98 0.07
N GLY A 235 -0.80 -13.45 1.25
CA GLY A 235 -0.25 -14.23 2.35
C GLY A 235 -1.27 -15.28 2.83
N ASP A 236 -0.83 -16.46 3.23
CA ASP A 236 -1.71 -17.48 3.81
C ASP A 236 -2.34 -17.02 5.13
N SER A 237 -1.67 -16.13 5.83
CA SER A 237 -2.11 -15.49 7.08
C SER A 237 -2.58 -14.04 6.89
N ASP A 238 -2.95 -13.63 5.66
CA ASP A 238 -3.52 -12.32 5.40
C ASP A 238 -4.91 -12.14 6.05
N TRP A 239 -5.28 -10.89 6.30
CA TRP A 239 -6.58 -10.52 6.89
C TRP A 239 -7.78 -10.88 6.00
N SER A 240 -7.62 -10.94 4.66
CA SER A 240 -8.68 -11.34 3.74
C SER A 240 -9.03 -12.82 3.88
N ARG A 241 -10.32 -13.12 3.73
CA ARG A 241 -10.83 -14.48 3.78
C ARG A 241 -10.79 -15.13 2.38
N PRO A 242 -10.76 -16.48 2.28
CA PRO A 242 -10.74 -17.16 0.98
C PRO A 242 -11.84 -16.70 0.02
N ASN A 243 -13.08 -16.61 0.48
CA ASN A 243 -14.21 -16.15 -0.34
C ASN A 243 -14.10 -14.69 -0.81
N GLU A 244 -13.41 -13.84 -0.06
CA GLU A 244 -13.14 -12.44 -0.44
C GLU A 244 -12.10 -12.36 -1.55
N ARG A 245 -11.05 -13.23 -1.48
CA ARG A 245 -10.00 -13.39 -2.50
C ARG A 245 -10.58 -13.96 -3.81
N GLU A 246 -11.39 -15.01 -3.71
CA GLU A 246 -12.11 -15.61 -4.82
C GLU A 246 -13.04 -14.60 -5.51
N ARG A 247 -13.74 -13.78 -4.73
CA ARG A 247 -14.57 -12.69 -5.28
C ARG A 247 -13.74 -11.67 -6.04
N THR A 248 -12.60 -11.24 -5.54
CA THR A 248 -11.71 -10.34 -6.25
C THR A 248 -11.20 -10.97 -7.55
N GLN A 249 -10.76 -12.22 -7.52
CA GLN A 249 -10.34 -12.96 -8.71
C GLN A 249 -11.48 -13.13 -9.73
N SER A 250 -12.70 -13.39 -9.28
CA SER A 250 -13.85 -13.56 -10.21
C SER A 250 -14.17 -12.32 -11.01
N LEU A 251 -13.80 -11.13 -10.51
CA LEU A 251 -13.96 -9.86 -11.23
C LEU A 251 -12.84 -9.61 -12.25
N ILE A 252 -11.76 -10.37 -12.19
CA ILE A 252 -10.61 -10.32 -13.10
C ILE A 252 -10.30 -11.76 -13.55
N PRO A 253 -11.12 -12.39 -14.41
CA PRO A 253 -11.03 -13.83 -14.66
C PRO A 253 -9.67 -14.31 -15.19
N ALA A 254 -8.92 -13.44 -15.88
CA ALA A 254 -7.57 -13.73 -16.37
C ALA A 254 -6.47 -13.58 -15.30
N ALA A 255 -6.81 -13.12 -14.09
CA ALA A 255 -5.82 -12.94 -13.04
C ALA A 255 -5.29 -14.27 -12.52
N GLN A 256 -3.97 -14.36 -12.42
CA GLN A 256 -3.33 -15.44 -11.65
C GLN A 256 -3.45 -15.13 -10.17
N MET A 257 -3.72 -16.14 -9.35
CA MET A 257 -3.73 -16.01 -7.89
C MET A 257 -2.63 -16.88 -7.28
N VAL A 258 -1.77 -16.25 -6.46
CA VAL A 258 -0.64 -16.88 -5.79
C VAL A 258 -0.79 -16.71 -4.29
N THR A 259 -0.53 -17.76 -3.52
CA THR A 259 -0.51 -17.69 -2.05
C THR A 259 0.92 -17.88 -1.54
N LEU A 260 1.40 -16.90 -0.76
CA LEU A 260 2.68 -16.94 -0.06
C LEU A 260 2.52 -17.68 1.27
N LYS A 261 3.33 -18.71 1.47
CA LYS A 261 3.32 -19.47 2.73
C LYS A 261 4.01 -18.70 3.86
N ASN A 262 3.52 -18.88 5.10
CA ASN A 262 4.06 -18.25 6.31
C ASN A 262 4.22 -16.74 6.17
N THR A 263 3.23 -16.09 5.56
CA THR A 263 3.25 -14.68 5.22
C THR A 263 1.91 -14.05 5.56
N GLY A 264 1.95 -12.92 6.25
CA GLY A 264 0.76 -12.15 6.62
C GLY A 264 0.42 -11.04 5.63
N HIS A 265 -0.25 -10.00 6.15
CA HIS A 265 -0.72 -8.85 5.38
C HIS A 265 0.43 -7.94 4.89
N PHE A 266 1.56 -7.91 5.60
CA PHE A 266 2.71 -7.05 5.27
C PHE A 266 3.79 -7.85 4.53
N SER A 267 3.41 -8.43 3.38
CA SER A 267 4.21 -9.37 2.62
C SER A 267 5.53 -8.79 2.11
N ALA A 268 5.55 -7.51 1.71
CA ALA A 268 6.77 -6.85 1.21
C ALA A 268 7.85 -6.67 2.29
N VAL A 269 7.48 -6.67 3.57
CA VAL A 269 8.43 -6.66 4.69
C VAL A 269 8.73 -8.08 5.15
N GLU A 270 7.71 -8.95 5.20
CA GLU A 270 7.84 -10.28 5.77
C GLU A 270 8.53 -11.28 4.83
N ASN A 271 8.30 -11.14 3.51
CA ASN A 271 8.81 -12.07 2.50
C ASN A 271 9.25 -11.38 1.19
N PRO A 272 10.14 -10.37 1.26
CA PRO A 272 10.53 -9.56 0.09
C PRO A 272 11.22 -10.36 -1.01
N ALA A 273 11.99 -11.40 -0.65
CA ALA A 273 12.72 -12.21 -1.63
C ALA A 273 11.79 -13.03 -2.51
N GLU A 274 10.76 -13.65 -1.93
CA GLU A 274 9.78 -14.43 -2.70
C GLU A 274 8.90 -13.51 -3.56
N LEU A 275 8.52 -12.33 -3.06
CA LEU A 275 7.82 -11.33 -3.87
C LEU A 275 8.67 -10.89 -5.06
N ALA A 276 9.96 -10.58 -4.85
CA ALA A 276 10.85 -10.22 -5.94
C ALA A 276 10.95 -11.34 -6.98
N ARG A 277 11.10 -12.60 -6.53
CA ARG A 277 11.14 -13.77 -7.41
C ARG A 277 9.88 -13.88 -8.28
N LEU A 278 8.70 -13.71 -7.69
CA LEU A 278 7.42 -13.76 -8.42
C LEU A 278 7.29 -12.63 -9.44
N ILE A 279 7.68 -11.41 -9.06
CA ILE A 279 7.62 -10.23 -9.94
C ILE A 279 8.56 -10.43 -11.13
N LEU A 280 9.79 -10.86 -10.90
CA LEU A 280 10.81 -11.04 -11.93
C LEU A 280 10.58 -12.29 -12.82
N ALA A 281 9.92 -13.34 -12.32
CA ALA A 281 9.70 -14.57 -13.08
C ALA A 281 8.60 -14.45 -14.15
N THR A 282 7.78 -13.41 -14.10
CA THR A 282 6.64 -13.23 -15.00
C THR A 282 6.89 -12.19 -16.09
N GLU A 283 8.09 -11.72 -16.21
CA GLU A 283 8.58 -10.79 -17.26
C GLU A 283 9.24 -11.48 -18.45
#